data_fb9269072cb7f67feefe4ef0c1df85d8
#
_entry.id   fb9269072cb7f67feefe4ef0c1df85d8
#
_cell.length_a   1.000
_cell.length_b   1.000
_cell.length_c   1.000
_cell.angle_alpha   90.00
_cell.angle_beta   90.00
_cell.angle_gamma   90.00
#
_symmetry.space_group_name_H-M   'P 1'
#
loop_
_entity.id
_entity.type
_entity.pdbx_description
1 polymer ?
#
loop_
_entity_poly.entity_id
_entity_poly.type
_entity_poly.pdbx_seq_one_letter_code
_entity_poly.pdbx_strand_id
1 'polypeptide(L)'
;MEYTQHLTDVRARQERVRPADTPREVAHPFGELTVPEYVDRWAVEQPDHHAVVMGEEVLTYADVAAQHACWAGWLRAKGVAPGERVGVHLGNSTQFVLAFLGTLRAGCVHVPVNAMFQHAELVHEL
;
A
#
# COMPACT_ATOMS: atom_id res chain seq x y z
N MET A 1 30.89 -3.03 1.24
CA MET A 1 30.48 -1.74 0.62
C MET A 1 29.55 -1.07 1.62
N GLU A 2 29.86 0.14 2.00
CA GLU A 2 29.02 0.88 2.97
C GLU A 2 27.66 1.20 2.34
N TYR A 3 26.60 1.10 3.11
CA TYR A 3 25.21 1.33 2.65
C TYR A 3 25.05 2.70 1.94
N THR A 4 25.69 3.73 2.48
CA THR A 4 25.71 5.08 1.91
C THR A 4 26.33 5.12 0.51
N GLN A 5 27.42 4.39 0.27
CA GLN A 5 28.04 4.29 -1.04
C GLN A 5 27.13 3.59 -2.05
N HIS A 6 26.47 2.51 -1.61
CA HIS A 6 25.49 1.81 -2.44
C HIS A 6 24.33 2.73 -2.89
N LEU A 7 23.77 3.51 -1.97
CA LEU A 7 22.71 4.49 -2.31
C LEU A 7 23.17 5.55 -3.30
N THR A 8 24.42 6.03 -3.15
CA THR A 8 25.02 7.01 -4.07
C THR A 8 25.14 6.42 -5.48
N ASP A 9 25.62 5.18 -5.59
CA ASP A 9 25.77 4.49 -6.87
C ASP A 9 24.41 4.21 -7.55
N VAL A 10 23.41 3.83 -6.77
CA VAL A 10 22.02 3.62 -7.27
C VAL A 10 21.45 4.93 -7.82
N ARG A 11 21.57 6.03 -7.07
CA ARG A 11 21.12 7.35 -7.52
C ARG A 11 21.82 7.80 -8.80
N ALA A 12 23.12 7.62 -8.89
CA ALA A 12 23.90 7.96 -10.09
C ALA A 12 23.49 7.13 -11.32
N ARG A 13 23.10 5.87 -11.13
CA ARG A 13 22.54 5.02 -12.21
C ARG A 13 21.16 5.49 -12.62
N GLN A 14 20.28 5.82 -11.68
CA GLN A 14 18.95 6.34 -11.94
C GLN A 14 18.99 7.65 -12.75
N GLU A 15 19.88 8.59 -12.37
CA GLU A 15 20.04 9.86 -13.11
C GLU A 15 20.48 9.66 -14.56
N ARG A 16 21.31 8.66 -14.84
CA ARG A 16 21.76 8.36 -16.22
C ARG A 16 20.67 7.85 -17.14
N VAL A 17 19.66 7.19 -16.61
CA VAL A 17 18.56 6.61 -17.39
C VAL A 17 17.26 7.43 -17.29
N ARG A 18 17.26 8.50 -16.51
CA ARG A 18 16.10 9.37 -16.33
C ARG A 18 15.84 10.14 -17.63
N PRO A 19 14.63 10.10 -18.19
CA PRO A 19 14.25 10.99 -19.30
C PRO A 19 14.40 12.47 -18.91
N ALA A 20 14.79 13.29 -19.86
CA ALA A 20 15.10 14.71 -19.61
C ALA A 20 13.88 15.54 -19.13
N ASP A 21 12.68 15.09 -19.45
CA ASP A 21 11.40 15.70 -19.09
C ASP A 21 10.82 15.18 -17.77
N THR A 22 11.50 14.21 -17.12
CA THR A 22 11.04 13.68 -15.85
C THR A 22 11.47 14.58 -14.69
N PRO A 23 10.55 15.13 -13.89
CA PRO A 23 10.88 15.95 -12.73
C PRO A 23 11.77 15.20 -11.73
N ARG A 24 12.73 15.90 -11.12
CA ARG A 24 13.57 15.33 -10.05
C ARG A 24 12.82 15.21 -8.73
N GLU A 25 11.89 16.10 -8.51
CA GLU A 25 11.02 16.11 -7.35
C GLU A 25 9.59 15.83 -7.80
N VAL A 26 8.91 14.96 -7.09
CA VAL A 26 7.50 14.67 -7.31
C VAL A 26 6.68 15.65 -6.49
N ALA A 27 5.86 16.44 -7.16
CA ALA A 27 4.90 17.27 -6.45
C ALA A 27 3.76 16.38 -5.92
N HIS A 28 3.57 16.39 -4.62
CA HIS A 28 2.45 15.70 -3.98
C HIS A 28 1.26 16.65 -3.91
N PRO A 29 0.11 16.34 -4.55
CA PRO A 29 -1.02 17.27 -4.65
C PRO A 29 -1.59 17.69 -3.29
N PHE A 30 -1.46 16.87 -2.28
CA PHE A 30 -1.95 17.13 -0.91
C PHE A 30 -0.83 17.22 0.14
N GLY A 31 0.43 17.38 -0.29
CA GLY A 31 1.59 17.37 0.61
C GLY A 31 2.07 15.97 1.00
N GLU A 32 2.83 15.90 2.09
CA GLU A 32 3.41 14.65 2.58
C GLU A 32 2.36 13.87 3.39
N LEU A 33 1.60 13.02 2.71
CA LEU A 33 0.62 12.12 3.30
C LEU A 33 1.05 10.67 3.11
N THR A 34 0.62 9.80 3.99
CA THR A 34 0.72 8.35 3.79
C THR A 34 -0.26 7.88 2.70
N VAL A 35 -0.01 6.70 2.12
CA VAL A 35 -0.89 6.16 1.07
C VAL A 35 -2.37 6.08 1.50
N PRO A 36 -2.72 5.57 2.72
CA PRO A 36 -4.11 5.61 3.18
C PRO A 36 -4.69 7.01 3.30
N GLU A 37 -3.91 7.98 3.76
CA GLU A 37 -4.36 9.38 3.89
C GLU A 37 -4.63 10.03 2.53
N TYR A 38 -3.90 9.65 1.48
CA TYR A 38 -4.22 10.06 0.11
C TYR A 38 -5.58 9.55 -0.34
N VAL A 39 -5.90 8.29 -0.04
CA VAL A 39 -7.22 7.71 -0.35
C VAL A 39 -8.32 8.41 0.45
N ASP A 40 -8.10 8.65 1.74
CA ASP A 40 -9.04 9.38 2.59
C ASP A 40 -9.29 10.80 2.04
N ARG A 41 -8.24 11.46 1.57
CA ARG A 41 -8.36 12.80 0.98
C ARG A 41 -9.18 12.78 -0.31
N TRP A 42 -8.92 11.84 -1.20
CA TRP A 42 -9.73 11.65 -2.40
C TRP A 42 -11.17 11.27 -2.10
N ALA A 43 -11.42 10.51 -1.03
CA ALA A 43 -12.78 10.20 -0.58
C ALA A 43 -13.56 11.45 -0.13
N VAL A 44 -12.87 12.50 0.33
CA VAL A 44 -13.50 13.80 0.62
C VAL A 44 -13.71 14.63 -0.64
N GLU A 45 -12.73 14.67 -1.54
CA GLU A 45 -12.75 15.50 -2.76
C GLU A 45 -13.68 14.92 -3.85
N GLN A 46 -13.68 13.60 -3.99
CA GLN A 46 -14.35 12.87 -5.07
C GLN A 46 -14.93 11.54 -4.57
N PRO A 47 -15.89 11.56 -3.61
CA PRO A 47 -16.36 10.34 -2.93
C PRO A 47 -16.92 9.29 -3.88
N ASP A 48 -17.65 9.70 -4.92
CA ASP A 48 -18.34 8.82 -5.86
C ASP A 48 -17.46 8.38 -7.05
N HIS A 49 -16.21 8.87 -7.12
CA HIS A 49 -15.30 8.49 -8.20
C HIS A 49 -14.79 7.05 -7.99
N HIS A 50 -14.66 6.31 -9.10
CA HIS A 50 -14.16 4.94 -9.05
C HIS A 50 -12.69 4.92 -8.60
N ALA A 51 -12.42 4.25 -7.49
CA ALA A 51 -11.08 4.08 -6.94
C ALA A 51 -10.47 2.73 -7.30
N VAL A 52 -11.28 1.67 -7.30
CA VAL A 52 -10.84 0.32 -7.68
C VAL A 52 -11.87 -0.28 -8.63
N VAL A 53 -11.39 -0.78 -9.76
CA VAL A 53 -12.22 -1.51 -10.74
C VAL A 53 -11.58 -2.86 -10.99
N MET A 54 -12.30 -3.94 -10.71
CA MET A 54 -11.81 -5.29 -10.89
C MET A 54 -12.91 -6.19 -11.46
N GLY A 55 -12.86 -6.41 -12.76
CA GLY A 55 -13.95 -7.06 -13.47
C GLY A 55 -15.25 -6.25 -13.38
N GLU A 56 -16.29 -6.84 -12.81
CA GLU A 56 -17.58 -6.16 -12.58
C GLU A 56 -17.64 -5.46 -11.22
N GLU A 57 -16.68 -5.71 -10.33
CA GLU A 57 -16.63 -5.07 -9.02
C GLU A 57 -16.02 -3.68 -9.14
N VAL A 58 -16.74 -2.68 -8.67
CA VAL A 58 -16.32 -1.28 -8.65
C VAL A 58 -16.47 -0.75 -7.24
N LEU A 59 -15.39 -0.20 -6.69
CA LEU A 59 -15.41 0.52 -5.42
C LEU A 59 -15.10 1.99 -5.67
N THR A 60 -15.90 2.86 -5.07
CA THR A 60 -15.64 4.31 -5.04
C THR A 60 -14.56 4.65 -4.01
N TYR A 61 -14.05 5.89 -4.04
CA TYR A 61 -13.14 6.36 -2.99
C TYR A 61 -13.79 6.33 -1.61
N ALA A 62 -15.09 6.64 -1.51
CA ALA A 62 -15.82 6.54 -0.24
C ALA A 62 -15.88 5.09 0.26
N ASP A 63 -16.16 4.13 -0.63
CA ASP A 63 -16.20 2.71 -0.27
C ASP A 63 -14.82 2.23 0.22
N VAL A 64 -13.76 2.56 -0.51
CA VAL A 64 -12.40 2.17 -0.15
C VAL A 64 -12.00 2.77 1.19
N ALA A 65 -12.28 4.07 1.41
CA ALA A 65 -11.97 4.74 2.67
C ALA A 65 -12.69 4.11 3.86
N ALA A 66 -13.98 3.80 3.72
CA ALA A 66 -14.76 3.15 4.77
C ALA A 66 -14.23 1.73 5.07
N GLN A 67 -13.98 0.95 4.03
CA GLN A 67 -13.61 -0.46 4.18
C GLN A 67 -12.18 -0.64 4.72
N HIS A 68 -11.20 0.14 4.25
CA HIS A 68 -9.85 0.04 4.83
C HIS A 68 -9.79 0.58 6.26
N ALA A 69 -10.66 1.54 6.63
CA ALA A 69 -10.79 1.97 8.02
C ALA A 69 -11.36 0.85 8.90
N CYS A 70 -12.36 0.10 8.42
CA CYS A 70 -12.87 -1.08 9.09
C CYS A 70 -11.79 -2.14 9.29
N TRP A 71 -10.98 -2.42 8.25
CA TRP A 71 -9.86 -3.36 8.34
C TRP A 71 -8.85 -2.93 9.41
N ALA A 72 -8.44 -1.66 9.42
CA ALA A 72 -7.54 -1.14 10.44
C ALA A 72 -8.12 -1.26 11.86
N GLY A 73 -9.43 -0.96 12.02
CA GLY A 73 -10.13 -1.13 13.28
C GLY A 73 -10.16 -2.58 13.74
N TRP A 74 -10.39 -3.53 12.82
CA TRP A 74 -10.39 -4.96 13.10
C TRP A 74 -9.01 -5.45 13.56
N LEU A 75 -7.92 -5.04 12.89
CA LEU A 75 -6.55 -5.39 13.31
C LEU A 75 -6.28 -4.93 14.75
N ARG A 76 -6.61 -3.69 15.07
CA ARG A 76 -6.46 -3.15 16.43
C ARG A 76 -7.30 -3.93 17.46
N ALA A 77 -8.53 -4.28 17.11
CA ALA A 77 -9.41 -5.07 17.98
C ALA A 77 -8.87 -6.50 18.22
N LYS A 78 -8.08 -7.03 17.29
CA LYS A 78 -7.34 -8.29 17.45
C LYS A 78 -6.04 -8.16 18.22
N GLY A 79 -5.68 -6.97 18.67
CA GLY A 79 -4.48 -6.72 19.46
C GLY A 79 -3.22 -6.50 18.62
N VAL A 80 -3.33 -6.37 17.30
CA VAL A 80 -2.18 -6.10 16.43
C VAL A 80 -1.69 -4.67 16.69
N ALA A 81 -0.45 -4.54 17.14
CA ALA A 81 0.17 -3.26 17.47
C ALA A 81 0.82 -2.59 16.24
N PRO A 82 0.93 -1.25 16.22
CA PRO A 82 1.71 -0.56 15.20
C PRO A 82 3.15 -1.10 15.11
N GLY A 83 3.65 -1.26 13.89
CA GLY A 83 4.97 -1.84 13.61
C GLY A 83 4.98 -3.36 13.47
N GLU A 84 3.92 -4.05 13.86
CA GLU A 84 3.82 -5.50 13.64
C GLU A 84 3.59 -5.83 12.16
N ARG A 85 4.02 -7.03 11.77
CA ARG A 85 3.87 -7.54 10.41
C ARG A 85 2.52 -8.24 10.26
N VAL A 86 1.82 -7.91 9.18
CA VAL A 86 0.55 -8.55 8.79
C VAL A 86 0.76 -9.27 7.47
N GLY A 87 0.81 -10.59 7.50
CA GLY A 87 0.89 -11.43 6.32
C GLY A 87 -0.46 -11.45 5.59
N VAL A 88 -0.48 -11.10 4.32
CA VAL A 88 -1.69 -11.09 3.49
C VAL A 88 -1.53 -12.08 2.35
N HIS A 89 -2.17 -13.24 2.49
CA HIS A 89 -2.19 -14.33 1.51
C HIS A 89 -3.46 -14.26 0.68
N LEU A 90 -3.49 -13.35 -0.28
CA LEU A 90 -4.60 -13.12 -1.20
C LEU A 90 -4.10 -12.98 -2.63
N GLY A 91 -4.90 -13.43 -3.58
CA GLY A 91 -4.69 -13.11 -5.00
C GLY A 91 -5.07 -11.66 -5.31
N ASN A 92 -4.86 -11.25 -6.57
CA ASN A 92 -5.30 -9.95 -7.04
C ASN A 92 -6.81 -9.82 -6.90
N SER A 93 -7.25 -9.01 -5.98
CA SER A 93 -8.65 -8.80 -5.61
C SER A 93 -8.84 -7.43 -4.97
N THR A 94 -10.07 -6.94 -4.90
CA THR A 94 -10.42 -5.73 -4.16
C THR A 94 -10.04 -5.88 -2.69
N GLN A 95 -10.22 -7.07 -2.11
CA GLN A 95 -9.86 -7.39 -0.73
C GLN A 95 -8.35 -7.24 -0.46
N PHE A 96 -7.49 -7.57 -1.45
CA PHE A 96 -6.05 -7.34 -1.32
C PHE A 96 -5.73 -5.84 -1.18
N VAL A 97 -6.37 -5.00 -2.00
CA VAL A 97 -6.19 -3.53 -1.94
C VAL A 97 -6.66 -3.00 -0.58
N LEU A 98 -7.82 -3.45 -0.10
CA LEU A 98 -8.37 -3.03 1.19
C LEU A 98 -7.50 -3.49 2.37
N ALA A 99 -7.00 -4.72 2.34
CA ALA A 99 -6.07 -5.25 3.34
C ALA A 99 -4.74 -4.48 3.34
N PHE A 100 -4.20 -4.15 2.16
CA PHE A 100 -3.00 -3.32 2.02
C PHE A 100 -3.19 -1.96 2.68
N LEU A 101 -4.19 -1.20 2.25
CA LEU A 101 -4.46 0.15 2.77
C LEU A 101 -4.78 0.13 4.27
N GLY A 102 -5.61 -0.80 4.72
CA GLY A 102 -6.00 -0.89 6.12
C GLY A 102 -4.86 -1.34 7.04
N THR A 103 -3.95 -2.19 6.56
CA THR A 103 -2.74 -2.57 7.31
C THR A 103 -1.82 -1.35 7.50
N LEU A 104 -1.59 -0.57 6.44
CA LEU A 104 -0.81 0.67 6.54
C LEU A 104 -1.50 1.70 7.45
N ARG A 105 -2.83 1.84 7.36
CA ARG A 105 -3.61 2.71 8.25
C ARG A 105 -3.53 2.31 9.72
N ALA A 106 -3.40 1.03 10.00
CA ALA A 106 -3.18 0.54 11.37
C ALA A 106 -1.77 0.85 11.90
N GLY A 107 -0.87 1.35 11.06
CA GLY A 107 0.54 1.56 11.37
C GLY A 107 1.37 0.28 11.31
N CYS A 108 0.86 -0.77 10.69
CA CYS A 108 1.49 -2.07 10.59
C CYS A 108 2.30 -2.22 9.28
N VAL A 109 3.15 -3.23 9.25
CA VAL A 109 3.93 -3.60 8.06
C VAL A 109 3.12 -4.59 7.22
N HIS A 110 2.77 -4.21 6.00
CA HIS A 110 2.10 -5.12 5.07
C HIS A 110 3.10 -6.07 4.43
N VAL A 111 2.87 -7.38 4.59
CA VAL A 111 3.69 -8.44 3.99
C VAL A 111 2.84 -9.19 2.98
N PRO A 112 2.94 -8.89 1.68
CA PRO A 112 2.21 -9.64 0.66
C PRO A 112 2.82 -11.03 0.52
N VAL A 113 1.98 -12.05 0.68
CA VAL A 113 2.36 -13.45 0.53
C VAL A 113 1.79 -13.98 -0.79
N ASN A 114 2.62 -14.68 -1.57
CA ASN A 114 2.18 -15.21 -2.85
C ASN A 114 0.97 -16.15 -2.68
N ALA A 115 -0.13 -15.82 -3.35
CA ALA A 115 -1.38 -16.57 -3.29
C ALA A 115 -1.27 -18.03 -3.78
N MET A 116 -0.19 -18.36 -4.51
CA MET A 116 0.08 -19.71 -4.98
C MET A 116 0.87 -20.55 -3.97
N PHE A 117 1.39 -19.95 -2.90
CA PHE A 117 2.13 -20.67 -1.86
C PHE A 117 1.21 -21.65 -1.12
N GLN A 118 1.75 -22.85 -0.91
CA GLN A 118 1.11 -23.88 -0.11
C GLN A 118 1.75 -23.96 1.28
N HIS A 119 1.36 -24.95 2.06
CA HIS A 119 1.75 -25.04 3.47
C HIS A 119 3.27 -24.94 3.71
N ALA A 120 4.09 -25.60 2.90
CA ALA A 120 5.53 -25.64 3.10
C ALA A 120 6.18 -24.28 2.87
N GLU A 121 5.75 -23.57 1.81
CA GLU A 121 6.25 -22.23 1.49
C GLU A 121 5.76 -21.20 2.51
N LEU A 122 4.51 -21.31 2.97
CA LEU A 122 3.95 -20.41 3.98
C LEU A 122 4.68 -20.52 5.33
N VAL A 123 5.03 -21.75 5.75
CA VAL A 123 5.80 -21.97 6.99
C VAL A 123 7.22 -21.38 6.90
N HIS A 124 7.77 -21.30 5.69
CA HIS A 124 9.10 -20.71 5.47
C HIS A 124 9.08 -19.18 5.41
N GLU A 125 7.99 -18.60 4.89
CA GLU A 125 7.84 -17.15 4.68
C GLU A 125 7.41 -16.41 5.96
N LEU A 126 6.62 -17.06 6.82
CA LEU A 126 6.02 -16.49 8.04
C LEU A 126 6.78 -16.90 9.30
#